data_6e8592cc5611cbea76d3e36d7ffd09f6
#
_entry.id   6e8592cc5611cbea76d3e36d7ffd09f6
#
_cell.length_a   1.000
_cell.length_b   1.000
_cell.length_c   1.000
_cell.angle_alpha   90.00
_cell.angle_beta   90.00
_cell.angle_gamma   90.00
#
_symmetry.space_group_name_H-M   'P 1'
#
loop_
_entity.id
_entity.type
_entity.pdbx_description
1 polymer ?
#
loop_
_entity_poly.entity_id
_entity_poly.type
_entity_poly.pdbx_seq_one_letter_code
_entity_poly.pdbx_strand_id
1 'polypeptide(L)'
;VRAGHLQTCRPQQTQGHRVVKRMHVHVSVDNIENAVGFYSALFATKPAVVKHDYAKWMLDDPHVNFAISSRGGSPGLDHLGIQVESEDELQDVYSRLRGAGQNVVEEGKTTCCYAKSEKSWVDDPAGISWETFFTTGESTNYGTSFEKGARVAHTKACCGPKA
;
A
#
# COMPACT_ATOMS: atom_id res chain seq x y z
N VAL A 1 5.26 2.03 66.61
CA VAL A 1 5.45 2.93 65.46
C VAL A 1 5.23 2.11 64.22
N ARG A 2 4.09 2.31 63.51
CA ARG A 2 3.79 1.62 62.24
C ARG A 2 4.19 2.53 61.08
N ALA A 3 5.14 2.09 60.26
CA ALA A 3 5.53 2.77 59.02
C ALA A 3 4.43 2.57 57.96
N GLY A 4 3.81 3.66 57.52
CA GLY A 4 2.84 3.67 56.44
C GLY A 4 3.53 3.50 55.06
N HIS A 5 3.11 2.52 54.31
CA HIS A 5 3.51 2.32 52.93
C HIS A 5 2.77 3.33 52.04
N LEU A 6 3.49 4.31 51.52
CA LEU A 6 2.99 5.21 50.49
C LEU A 6 3.03 4.45 49.13
N GLN A 7 1.85 4.02 48.66
CA GLN A 7 1.65 3.50 47.34
C GLN A 7 1.68 4.66 46.34
N THR A 8 2.76 4.78 45.59
CA THR A 8 2.84 5.73 44.45
C THR A 8 1.98 5.22 43.31
N CYS A 9 0.86 5.88 43.06
CA CYS A 9 0.08 5.70 41.84
C CYS A 9 0.94 6.08 40.62
N ARG A 10 1.35 5.10 39.82
CA ARG A 10 1.86 5.35 38.48
C ARG A 10 0.71 5.84 37.61
N PRO A 11 0.86 6.96 36.88
CA PRO A 11 -0.14 7.35 35.88
C PRO A 11 -0.23 6.27 34.81
N GLN A 12 -1.45 5.78 34.57
CA GLN A 12 -1.75 4.94 33.43
C GLN A 12 -1.49 5.77 32.18
N GLN A 13 -0.46 5.39 31.42
CA GLN A 13 -0.27 5.89 30.08
C GLN A 13 -1.46 5.41 29.25
N THR A 14 -2.35 6.32 28.90
CA THR A 14 -3.33 6.09 27.84
C THR A 14 -2.54 5.81 26.56
N GLN A 15 -2.51 4.54 26.14
CA GLN A 15 -2.02 4.17 24.83
C GLN A 15 -2.99 4.79 23.81
N GLY A 16 -2.66 6.02 23.38
CA GLY A 16 -3.29 6.58 22.21
C GLY A 16 -3.14 5.56 21.07
N HIS A 17 -4.24 5.20 20.44
CA HIS A 17 -4.25 4.27 19.32
C HIS A 17 -3.36 4.87 18.23
N ARG A 18 -2.10 4.43 18.16
CA ARG A 18 -1.17 4.89 17.13
C ARG A 18 -1.66 4.31 15.83
N VAL A 19 -2.27 5.14 15.01
CA VAL A 19 -2.62 4.77 13.65
C VAL A 19 -1.32 4.42 12.92
N VAL A 20 -1.23 3.22 12.42
CA VAL A 20 0.01 2.68 11.85
C VAL A 20 -0.23 2.41 10.37
N LYS A 21 0.66 2.97 9.52
CA LYS A 21 0.65 2.70 8.08
C LYS A 21 0.69 1.20 7.79
N ARG A 22 -0.03 0.76 6.76
CA ARG A 22 0.00 -0.63 6.31
C ARG A 22 0.95 -0.79 5.13
N MET A 23 1.76 -1.84 5.16
CA MET A 23 2.40 -2.31 3.93
C MET A 23 1.31 -2.76 2.96
N HIS A 24 1.40 -2.34 1.70
CA HIS A 24 0.51 -2.82 0.65
C HIS A 24 1.27 -3.78 -0.27
N VAL A 25 0.62 -4.88 -0.59
CA VAL A 25 1.12 -5.88 -1.54
C VAL A 25 -0.02 -6.23 -2.49
N HIS A 26 0.22 -6.07 -3.79
CA HIS A 26 -0.73 -6.46 -4.83
C HIS A 26 -0.12 -7.57 -5.70
N VAL A 27 -0.86 -8.66 -5.85
CA VAL A 27 -0.44 -9.81 -6.66
C VAL A 27 -1.45 -10.03 -7.79
N SER A 28 -0.96 -10.14 -9.01
CA SER A 28 -1.74 -10.61 -10.14
C SER A 28 -1.87 -12.13 -10.10
N VAL A 29 -3.07 -12.65 -10.31
CA VAL A 29 -3.39 -14.08 -10.26
C VAL A 29 -4.24 -14.47 -11.47
N ASP A 30 -4.15 -15.73 -11.91
CA ASP A 30 -4.98 -16.24 -13.01
C ASP A 30 -6.41 -16.55 -12.56
N ASN A 31 -6.58 -17.03 -11.32
CA ASN A 31 -7.86 -17.48 -10.79
C ASN A 31 -8.06 -16.96 -9.37
N ILE A 32 -9.08 -16.09 -9.22
CA ILE A 32 -9.39 -15.46 -7.92
C ILE A 32 -9.83 -16.49 -6.89
N GLU A 33 -10.69 -17.44 -7.24
CA GLU A 33 -11.26 -18.40 -6.30
C GLU A 33 -10.16 -19.30 -5.70
N ASN A 34 -9.28 -19.83 -6.53
CA ASN A 34 -8.15 -20.65 -6.09
C ASN A 34 -7.20 -19.84 -5.20
N ALA A 35 -6.91 -18.59 -5.59
CA ALA A 35 -6.03 -17.71 -4.83
C ALA A 35 -6.65 -17.31 -3.50
N VAL A 36 -7.96 -17.04 -3.45
CA VAL A 36 -8.68 -16.77 -2.19
C VAL A 36 -8.57 -17.96 -1.23
N GLY A 37 -8.72 -19.19 -1.75
CA GLY A 37 -8.53 -20.41 -0.95
C GLY A 37 -7.13 -20.46 -0.33
N PHE A 38 -6.10 -20.28 -1.16
CA PHE A 38 -4.70 -20.33 -0.71
C PHE A 38 -4.38 -19.24 0.32
N TYR A 39 -4.67 -17.95 0.01
CA TYR A 39 -4.30 -16.84 0.89
C TYR A 39 -5.13 -16.81 2.17
N SER A 40 -6.40 -17.26 2.13
CA SER A 40 -7.21 -17.40 3.36
C SER A 40 -6.63 -18.46 4.31
N ALA A 41 -6.10 -19.56 3.77
CA ALA A 41 -5.42 -20.56 4.57
C ALA A 41 -4.07 -20.03 5.12
N LEU A 42 -3.28 -19.37 4.27
CA LEU A 42 -1.99 -18.79 4.66
C LEU A 42 -2.13 -17.76 5.79
N PHE A 43 -3.11 -16.85 5.67
CA PHE A 43 -3.34 -15.78 6.65
C PHE A 43 -4.28 -16.20 7.80
N ALA A 44 -4.80 -17.42 7.79
CA ALA A 44 -5.77 -17.94 8.76
C ALA A 44 -7.00 -17.01 8.93
N THR A 45 -7.36 -16.26 7.87
CA THR A 45 -8.49 -15.34 7.88
C THR A 45 -9.13 -15.20 6.51
N LYS A 46 -10.40 -14.80 6.48
CA LYS A 46 -11.11 -14.52 5.23
C LYS A 46 -10.77 -13.13 4.69
N PRO A 47 -10.85 -12.90 3.37
CA PRO A 47 -10.68 -11.57 2.81
C PRO A 47 -11.79 -10.62 3.29
N ALA A 48 -11.42 -9.36 3.51
CA ALA A 48 -12.34 -8.28 3.87
C ALA A 48 -13.21 -7.84 2.68
N VAL A 49 -12.70 -8.02 1.45
CA VAL A 49 -13.43 -7.75 0.20
C VAL A 49 -13.21 -8.90 -0.76
N VAL A 50 -14.31 -9.37 -1.38
CA VAL A 50 -14.26 -10.35 -2.49
C VAL A 50 -15.16 -9.86 -3.61
N LYS A 51 -14.61 -9.87 -4.82
CA LYS A 51 -15.30 -9.61 -6.10
C LYS A 51 -14.91 -10.72 -7.08
N HIS A 52 -15.55 -10.76 -8.25
CA HIS A 52 -15.28 -11.77 -9.28
C HIS A 52 -13.84 -11.74 -9.81
N ASP A 53 -13.17 -10.59 -9.70
CA ASP A 53 -11.85 -10.29 -10.27
C ASP A 53 -10.86 -9.69 -9.27
N TYR A 54 -11.24 -9.64 -7.97
CA TYR A 54 -10.46 -8.98 -6.93
C TYR A 54 -10.75 -9.55 -5.55
N ALA A 55 -9.74 -9.66 -4.70
CA ALA A 55 -9.92 -9.87 -3.27
C ALA A 55 -8.88 -9.09 -2.46
N LYS A 56 -9.22 -8.74 -1.21
CA LYS A 56 -8.38 -7.96 -0.32
C LYS A 56 -8.48 -8.44 1.11
N TRP A 57 -7.33 -8.59 1.77
CA TRP A 57 -7.19 -8.83 3.21
C TRP A 57 -6.62 -7.58 3.88
N MET A 58 -7.20 -7.23 5.01
CA MET A 58 -6.69 -6.19 5.89
C MET A 58 -6.18 -6.88 7.15
N LEU A 59 -4.89 -7.20 7.16
CA LEU A 59 -4.25 -7.95 8.25
C LEU A 59 -3.74 -6.98 9.32
N ASP A 60 -3.89 -7.35 10.59
CA ASP A 60 -3.35 -6.55 11.69
C ASP A 60 -1.99 -7.07 12.17
N ASP A 61 -1.71 -8.37 11.96
CA ASP A 61 -0.42 -8.99 12.24
C ASP A 61 -0.07 -10.02 11.15
N PRO A 62 0.92 -9.75 10.28
CA PRO A 62 1.60 -8.48 10.07
C PRO A 62 0.63 -7.37 9.58
N HIS A 63 0.95 -6.09 9.83
CA HIS A 63 0.09 -4.97 9.46
C HIS A 63 0.15 -4.70 7.95
N VAL A 64 -0.69 -5.40 7.19
CA VAL A 64 -0.64 -5.46 5.73
C VAL A 64 -2.03 -5.32 5.11
N ASN A 65 -2.12 -4.51 4.06
CA ASN A 65 -3.19 -4.53 3.07
C ASN A 65 -2.72 -5.42 1.92
N PHE A 66 -3.19 -6.67 1.87
CA PHE A 66 -2.87 -7.62 0.82
C PHE A 66 -4.00 -7.74 -0.17
N ALA A 67 -3.73 -7.52 -1.45
CA ALA A 67 -4.71 -7.59 -2.51
C ALA A 67 -4.29 -8.53 -3.64
N ILE A 68 -5.28 -9.15 -4.27
CA ILE A 68 -5.11 -9.93 -5.50
C ILE A 68 -6.09 -9.49 -6.55
N SER A 69 -5.69 -9.56 -7.83
CA SER A 69 -6.60 -9.33 -8.96
C SER A 69 -6.26 -10.21 -10.16
N SER A 70 -7.28 -10.50 -10.99
CA SER A 70 -7.13 -11.22 -12.27
C SER A 70 -7.34 -10.30 -13.47
N ARG A 71 -6.80 -9.07 -13.41
CA ARG A 71 -7.02 -8.00 -14.38
C ARG A 71 -5.84 -7.74 -15.32
N GLY A 72 -5.35 -8.78 -15.96
CA GLY A 72 -4.53 -8.63 -17.17
C GLY A 72 -3.03 -8.43 -16.98
N GLY A 73 -2.48 -8.56 -15.79
CA GLY A 73 -1.04 -8.75 -15.59
C GLY A 73 -0.65 -10.23 -15.67
N SER A 74 0.59 -10.53 -16.01
CA SER A 74 1.13 -11.87 -15.79
C SER A 74 1.08 -12.20 -14.30
N PRO A 75 0.78 -13.46 -13.90
CA PRO A 75 0.77 -13.85 -12.50
C PRO A 75 2.09 -13.51 -11.80
N GLY A 76 1.99 -13.02 -10.57
CA GLY A 76 3.14 -12.63 -9.78
C GLY A 76 2.93 -11.29 -9.08
N LEU A 77 4.03 -10.73 -8.55
CA LEU A 77 3.99 -9.42 -7.89
C LEU A 77 3.59 -8.33 -8.92
N ASP A 78 2.48 -7.66 -8.66
CA ASP A 78 2.06 -6.52 -9.46
C ASP A 78 2.73 -5.23 -9.01
N HIS A 79 2.56 -4.88 -7.74
CA HIS A 79 3.23 -3.73 -7.12
C HIS A 79 3.27 -3.89 -5.60
N LEU A 80 4.11 -3.10 -4.97
CA LEU A 80 4.15 -2.87 -3.54
C LEU A 80 3.58 -1.49 -3.23
N GLY A 81 3.39 -1.17 -1.93
CA GLY A 81 2.94 0.16 -1.57
C GLY A 81 2.88 0.40 -0.07
N ILE A 82 2.45 1.62 0.26
CA ILE A 82 2.19 2.06 1.63
C ILE A 82 0.80 2.69 1.65
N GLN A 83 -0.12 2.07 2.37
CA GLN A 83 -1.36 2.70 2.74
C GLN A 83 -1.13 3.61 3.94
N VAL A 84 -1.44 4.88 3.78
CA VAL A 84 -1.41 5.87 4.84
C VAL A 84 -2.82 6.14 5.36
N GLU A 85 -2.93 6.77 6.53
CA GLU A 85 -4.20 6.96 7.22
C GLU A 85 -4.71 8.42 7.16
N SER A 86 -3.92 9.31 6.56
CA SER A 86 -4.31 10.69 6.35
C SER A 86 -3.67 11.30 5.11
N GLU A 87 -4.24 12.42 4.65
CA GLU A 87 -3.70 13.22 3.56
C GLU A 87 -2.33 13.82 3.94
N ASP A 88 -2.16 14.27 5.19
CA ASP A 88 -0.89 14.80 5.69
C ASP A 88 0.23 13.76 5.61
N GLU A 89 -0.06 12.52 5.97
CA GLU A 89 0.90 11.42 5.84
C GLU A 89 1.25 11.11 4.39
N LEU A 90 0.27 11.27 3.47
CA LEU A 90 0.50 11.12 2.03
C LEU A 90 1.46 12.19 1.51
N GLN A 91 1.22 13.45 1.88
CA GLN A 91 2.06 14.58 1.51
C GLN A 91 3.47 14.47 2.10
N ASP A 92 3.60 13.95 3.31
CA ASP A 92 4.90 13.69 3.93
C ASP A 92 5.73 12.66 3.13
N VAL A 93 5.10 11.58 2.64
CA VAL A 93 5.78 10.60 1.78
C VAL A 93 6.21 11.24 0.45
N TYR A 94 5.33 12.03 -0.17
CA TYR A 94 5.66 12.74 -1.42
C TYR A 94 6.84 13.69 -1.24
N SER A 95 6.84 14.45 -0.18
CA SER A 95 7.92 15.41 0.14
C SER A 95 9.26 14.72 0.33
N ARG A 96 9.28 13.59 1.05
CA ARG A 96 10.51 12.80 1.26
C ARG A 96 11.05 12.21 -0.04
N LEU A 97 10.17 11.61 -0.87
CA LEU A 97 10.58 11.02 -2.14
C LEU A 97 11.11 12.07 -3.11
N ARG A 98 10.43 13.23 -3.23
CA ARG A 98 10.90 14.36 -4.04
C ARG A 98 12.21 14.94 -3.53
N GLY A 99 12.32 15.11 -2.21
CA GLY A 99 13.56 15.58 -1.57
C GLY A 99 14.75 14.65 -1.80
N ALA A 100 14.49 13.36 -2.02
CA ALA A 100 15.48 12.36 -2.42
C ALA A 100 15.68 12.28 -3.94
N GLY A 101 15.11 13.21 -4.73
CA GLY A 101 15.25 13.26 -6.18
C GLY A 101 14.49 12.15 -6.94
N GLN A 102 13.51 11.51 -6.29
CA GLN A 102 12.71 10.47 -6.93
C GLN A 102 11.63 11.08 -7.84
N ASN A 103 11.36 10.42 -8.95
CA ASN A 103 10.30 10.82 -9.87
C ASN A 103 8.94 10.29 -9.36
N VAL A 104 8.25 11.09 -8.58
CA VAL A 104 6.92 10.76 -8.04
C VAL A 104 5.85 11.18 -9.05
N VAL A 105 5.05 10.22 -9.51
CA VAL A 105 3.90 10.46 -10.39
C VAL A 105 2.63 10.48 -9.54
N GLU A 106 2.06 11.66 -9.32
CA GLU A 106 0.79 11.80 -8.62
C GLU A 106 -0.37 11.47 -9.57
N GLU A 107 -1.16 10.46 -9.22
CA GLU A 107 -2.41 10.14 -9.90
C GLU A 107 -3.56 11.02 -9.38
N GLY A 108 -3.40 11.56 -8.16
CA GLY A 108 -4.42 12.36 -7.48
C GLY A 108 -5.61 11.52 -7.04
N LYS A 109 -6.78 12.17 -6.98
CA LYS A 109 -8.04 11.50 -6.58
C LYS A 109 -8.52 10.59 -7.69
N THR A 110 -8.61 9.30 -7.38
CA THR A 110 -8.95 8.26 -8.35
C THR A 110 -9.89 7.22 -7.74
N THR A 111 -10.55 6.46 -8.61
CA THR A 111 -11.31 5.26 -8.22
C THR A 111 -10.59 4.07 -8.83
N CYS A 112 -10.07 3.19 -7.98
CA CYS A 112 -9.41 1.97 -8.39
C CYS A 112 -9.60 0.89 -7.33
N CYS A 113 -9.62 -0.39 -7.75
CA CYS A 113 -9.66 -1.53 -6.83
C CYS A 113 -10.86 -1.50 -5.87
N TYR A 114 -12.02 -1.05 -6.36
CA TYR A 114 -13.26 -0.86 -5.60
C TYR A 114 -13.14 0.14 -4.44
N ALA A 115 -12.19 1.05 -4.50
CA ALA A 115 -11.99 2.12 -3.53
C ALA A 115 -11.81 3.47 -4.21
N LYS A 116 -12.19 4.54 -3.50
CA LYS A 116 -11.80 5.91 -3.81
C LYS A 116 -10.55 6.23 -3.00
N SER A 117 -9.53 6.72 -3.64
CA SER A 117 -8.24 7.02 -3.00
C SER A 117 -7.56 8.21 -3.68
N GLU A 118 -6.64 8.80 -2.96
CA GLU A 118 -5.63 9.69 -3.52
C GLU A 118 -4.29 8.96 -3.47
N LYS A 119 -3.54 8.97 -4.57
CA LYS A 119 -2.37 8.11 -4.69
C LYS A 119 -1.27 8.68 -5.57
N SER A 120 -0.07 8.13 -5.38
CA SER A 120 1.09 8.35 -6.24
C SER A 120 1.85 7.06 -6.48
N TRP A 121 2.70 7.13 -7.51
CA TRP A 121 3.55 6.04 -7.94
C TRP A 121 5.01 6.47 -8.00
N VAL A 122 5.89 5.56 -7.65
CA VAL A 122 7.34 5.68 -7.82
C VAL A 122 7.92 4.30 -8.11
N ASP A 123 8.94 4.22 -8.95
CA ASP A 123 9.68 2.97 -9.13
C ASP A 123 10.91 2.96 -8.25
N ASP A 124 11.18 1.85 -7.60
CA ASP A 124 12.42 1.65 -6.86
C ASP A 124 13.61 1.37 -7.80
N PRO A 125 14.84 1.34 -7.30
CA PRO A 125 16.03 1.07 -8.12
C PRO A 125 16.04 -0.32 -8.80
N ALA A 126 15.22 -1.26 -8.34
CA ALA A 126 15.04 -2.58 -8.96
C ALA A 126 13.93 -2.58 -10.03
N GLY A 127 13.22 -1.46 -10.21
CA GLY A 127 12.11 -1.33 -11.14
C GLY A 127 10.77 -1.86 -10.60
N ILE A 128 10.68 -2.12 -9.30
CA ILE A 128 9.41 -2.46 -8.66
C ILE A 128 8.61 -1.18 -8.47
N SER A 129 7.35 -1.21 -8.87
CA SER A 129 6.43 -0.10 -8.67
C SER A 129 5.95 -0.04 -7.23
N TRP A 130 5.96 1.16 -6.66
CA TRP A 130 5.45 1.44 -5.33
C TRP A 130 4.32 2.45 -5.39
N GLU A 131 3.18 2.06 -4.85
CA GLU A 131 2.02 2.91 -4.67
C GLU A 131 2.02 3.49 -3.25
N THR A 132 1.83 4.79 -3.10
CA THR A 132 1.46 5.38 -1.81
C THR A 132 0.07 5.94 -1.93
N PHE A 133 -0.83 5.56 -1.02
CA PHE A 133 -2.23 5.93 -1.14
C PHE A 133 -2.92 6.13 0.20
N PHE A 134 -3.91 7.01 0.17
CA PHE A 134 -4.88 7.25 1.23
C PHE A 134 -6.28 6.91 0.71
N THR A 135 -6.98 6.00 1.38
CA THR A 135 -8.34 5.59 1.00
C THR A 135 -9.36 6.55 1.59
N THR A 136 -10.17 7.17 0.73
CA THR A 136 -11.21 8.13 1.13
C THR A 136 -12.62 7.54 1.14
N GLY A 137 -12.80 6.34 0.62
CA GLY A 137 -14.10 5.68 0.59
C GLY A 137 -14.12 4.40 -0.25
N GLU A 138 -15.28 3.75 -0.26
CA GLU A 138 -15.53 2.56 -1.07
C GLU A 138 -16.12 2.93 -2.44
N SER A 139 -15.99 2.02 -3.41
CA SER A 139 -16.61 2.09 -4.73
C SER A 139 -17.25 0.76 -5.11
N THR A 140 -18.37 0.80 -5.82
CA THR A 140 -18.99 -0.39 -6.42
C THR A 140 -18.30 -0.83 -7.71
N ASN A 141 -17.54 0.06 -8.34
CA ASN A 141 -16.79 -0.18 -9.57
C ASN A 141 -15.30 -0.32 -9.27
N TYR A 142 -14.62 -1.14 -10.07
CA TYR A 142 -13.17 -1.28 -9.97
C TYR A 142 -12.44 0.04 -10.26
N GLY A 143 -12.95 0.82 -11.22
CA GLY A 143 -12.32 2.04 -11.70
C GLY A 143 -11.25 1.78 -12.76
N THR A 144 -10.42 2.81 -13.03
CA THR A 144 -9.32 2.73 -13.99
C THR A 144 -8.04 2.32 -13.27
N SER A 145 -7.28 1.39 -13.88
CA SER A 145 -5.93 1.09 -13.43
C SER A 145 -4.97 2.11 -14.03
N PHE A 146 -3.99 2.55 -13.25
CA PHE A 146 -2.90 3.39 -13.75
C PHE A 146 -2.10 2.59 -14.80
N GLU A 147 -1.93 3.15 -15.98
CA GLU A 147 -1.12 2.54 -17.04
C GLU A 147 0.36 2.63 -16.67
N LYS A 148 0.97 1.52 -16.28
CA LYS A 148 2.40 1.43 -15.89
C LYS A 148 3.37 1.85 -17.00
N GLY A 149 2.89 2.01 -18.26
CA GLY A 149 3.67 2.45 -19.41
C GLY A 149 3.78 3.96 -19.62
N ALA A 150 3.01 4.77 -18.90
CA ALA A 150 3.07 6.24 -19.00
C ALA A 150 4.28 6.87 -18.24
N ARG A 151 5.18 6.04 -17.71
CA ARG A 151 6.38 6.48 -17.00
C ARG A 151 7.42 6.92 -18.01
N VAL A 152 7.88 8.15 -17.83
CA VAL A 152 8.92 8.76 -18.66
C VAL A 152 10.11 7.80 -18.76
N ALA A 153 10.42 7.39 -19.97
CA ALA A 153 11.60 6.61 -20.27
C ALA A 153 12.83 7.36 -19.71
N HIS A 154 13.51 6.78 -18.73
CA HIS A 154 14.82 7.24 -18.35
C HIS A 154 15.71 7.11 -19.58
N THR A 155 15.99 8.20 -20.26
CA THR A 155 17.07 8.25 -21.21
C THR A 155 18.35 7.96 -20.45
N LYS A 156 18.85 6.71 -20.56
CA LYS A 156 20.23 6.40 -20.19
C LYS A 156 21.09 7.38 -20.97
N ALA A 157 21.68 8.34 -20.26
CA ALA A 157 22.77 9.13 -20.82
C ALA A 157 23.90 8.14 -21.16
N CYS A 158 24.03 7.81 -22.43
CA CYS A 158 25.18 7.07 -22.91
C CYS A 158 26.42 7.90 -22.62
N CYS A 159 27.32 7.41 -21.78
CA CYS A 159 28.68 7.91 -21.69
C CYS A 159 29.30 7.81 -23.09
N GLY A 160 29.52 8.95 -23.74
CA GLY A 160 30.28 9.02 -24.95
C GLY A 160 31.72 8.57 -24.72
N PRO A 161 32.40 8.02 -25.74
CA PRO A 161 33.77 7.58 -25.60
C PRO A 161 34.70 8.78 -25.34
N LYS A 162 35.56 8.64 -24.34
CA LYS A 162 36.68 9.56 -24.15
C LYS A 162 37.69 9.31 -25.26
N ALA A 163 37.95 10.33 -26.06
CA ALA A 163 39.07 10.41 -26.98
C ALA A 163 40.40 10.59 -26.20
#